data_07dbeaa7d231fa3d0d91a03cb7119eb1
#
_entry.id   07dbeaa7d231fa3d0d91a03cb7119eb1
#
_cell.length_a   1.000
_cell.length_b   1.000
_cell.length_c   1.000
_cell.angle_alpha   90.00
_cell.angle_beta   90.00
_cell.angle_gamma   90.00
#
_symmetry.space_group_name_H-M   'P 1'
#
loop_
_entity.id
_entity.type
_entity.pdbx_description
1 polymer ?
#
loop_
_entity_poly.entity_id
_entity_poly.type
_entity_poly.pdbx_seq_one_letter_code
_entity_poly.pdbx_strand_id
1 'polypeptide(L)'
;MYNSRPKQFIEVNGKPIIIYTLEVFEQNPQIDAIVVVCLEEWIPLLRKMLKRYSIEKVVRVVPGGKEGQESIYRGLCAAEEYAREQNVGDPLVLIHDAVRPLLDQTTLNNSIEVTRQQGNCITVGEPTETILMQSEGQQNICVRDELFFVRAPQVFVLKDIIALHRRAQEDGKTYYKDCCSMLTDYGVPFQTLTGRMFNIKITHPSDLLVFKSIIAMQETRQMLGM
;
A
#
# COMPACT_ATOMS: atom_id res chain seq x y z
N MET A 1 -18.72 -14.81 13.40
CA MET A 1 -18.84 -15.30 12.01
C MET A 1 -18.05 -14.33 11.13
N TYR A 2 -16.76 -14.56 10.90
CA TYR A 2 -16.06 -13.85 9.85
C TYR A 2 -16.36 -14.56 8.54
N ASN A 3 -16.98 -13.85 7.65
CA ASN A 3 -17.31 -14.27 6.29
C ASN A 3 -16.06 -14.88 5.64
N SER A 4 -16.21 -15.96 4.89
CA SER A 4 -15.15 -16.59 4.07
C SER A 4 -14.54 -15.66 3.00
N ARG A 5 -15.03 -14.42 2.90
CA ARG A 5 -14.62 -13.42 1.90
C ARG A 5 -13.46 -12.59 2.43
N PRO A 6 -12.32 -12.50 1.72
CA PRO A 6 -11.21 -11.65 2.10
C PRO A 6 -11.63 -10.18 2.20
N LYS A 7 -11.07 -9.46 3.19
CA LYS A 7 -11.51 -8.10 3.56
C LYS A 7 -11.46 -7.08 2.42
N GLN A 8 -10.53 -7.19 1.49
CA GLN A 8 -10.44 -6.30 0.33
C GLN A 8 -11.64 -6.41 -0.62
N PHE A 9 -12.38 -7.50 -0.56
CA PHE A 9 -13.58 -7.72 -1.36
C PHE A 9 -14.89 -7.42 -0.60
N ILE A 10 -14.81 -7.00 0.67
CA ILE A 10 -15.99 -6.53 1.41
C ILE A 10 -16.50 -5.25 0.72
N GLU A 11 -17.82 -5.15 0.58
CA GLU A 11 -18.47 -4.02 -0.07
C GLU A 11 -18.89 -2.94 0.95
N VAL A 12 -18.63 -1.70 0.57
CA VAL A 12 -19.14 -0.50 1.23
C VAL A 12 -19.92 0.28 0.19
N ASN A 13 -21.18 0.62 0.48
CA ASN A 13 -22.09 1.26 -0.48
C ASN A 13 -22.16 0.55 -1.84
N GLY A 14 -22.12 -0.81 -1.86
CA GLY A 14 -22.18 -1.61 -3.07
C GLY A 14 -20.88 -1.68 -3.88
N LYS A 15 -19.78 -1.10 -3.40
CA LYS A 15 -18.48 -1.10 -4.06
C LYS A 15 -17.43 -1.80 -3.17
N PRO A 16 -16.65 -2.78 -3.69
CA PRO A 16 -15.58 -3.44 -2.95
C PRO A 16 -14.47 -2.48 -2.49
N ILE A 17 -13.90 -2.70 -1.31
CA ILE A 17 -12.81 -1.85 -0.76
C ILE A 17 -11.63 -1.74 -1.72
N ILE A 18 -11.23 -2.85 -2.37
CA ILE A 18 -10.13 -2.85 -3.34
C ILE A 18 -10.40 -1.89 -4.51
N ILE A 19 -11.65 -1.74 -4.94
CA ILE A 19 -12.01 -0.84 -6.05
C ILE A 19 -11.83 0.62 -5.61
N TYR A 20 -12.27 0.99 -4.40
CA TYR A 20 -11.98 2.34 -3.86
C TYR A 20 -10.48 2.62 -3.84
N THR A 21 -9.66 1.64 -3.45
CA THR A 21 -8.20 1.79 -3.46
C THR A 21 -7.66 1.95 -4.88
N LEU A 22 -8.10 1.12 -5.82
CA LEU A 22 -7.63 1.18 -7.20
C LEU A 22 -8.03 2.48 -7.90
N GLU A 23 -9.23 3.01 -7.64
CA GLU A 23 -9.69 4.29 -8.19
C GLU A 23 -8.76 5.46 -7.84
N VAL A 24 -8.12 5.45 -6.67
CA VAL A 24 -7.14 6.48 -6.28
C VAL A 24 -5.96 6.54 -7.26
N PHE A 25 -5.47 5.37 -7.68
CA PHE A 25 -4.35 5.24 -8.62
C PHE A 25 -4.81 5.38 -10.08
N GLU A 26 -5.98 4.86 -10.42
CA GLU A 26 -6.59 4.97 -11.75
C GLU A 26 -6.74 6.44 -12.17
N GLN A 27 -7.18 7.29 -11.23
CA GLN A 27 -7.42 8.72 -11.45
C GLN A 27 -6.15 9.57 -11.43
N ASN A 28 -5.02 9.05 -10.96
CA ASN A 28 -3.79 9.82 -10.86
C ASN A 28 -3.01 9.80 -12.17
N PRO A 29 -2.70 10.96 -12.79
CA PRO A 29 -1.98 11.02 -14.07
C PRO A 29 -0.52 10.60 -13.99
N GLN A 30 0.09 10.55 -12.78
CA GLN A 30 1.48 10.11 -12.59
C GLN A 30 1.60 8.57 -12.44
N ILE A 31 0.49 7.85 -12.43
CA ILE A 31 0.47 6.39 -12.39
C ILE A 31 0.20 5.87 -13.79
N ASP A 32 1.17 5.21 -14.37
CA ASP A 32 1.09 4.66 -15.74
C ASP A 32 0.47 3.27 -15.75
N ALA A 33 0.77 2.44 -14.75
CA ALA A 33 0.32 1.05 -14.69
C ALA A 33 0.16 0.56 -13.25
N ILE A 34 -0.70 -0.43 -13.06
CA ILE A 34 -0.97 -1.07 -11.77
C ILE A 34 -0.76 -2.58 -11.91
N VAL A 35 0.00 -3.15 -10.98
CA VAL A 35 0.09 -4.60 -10.79
C VAL A 35 -0.66 -4.96 -9.51
N VAL A 36 -1.62 -5.87 -9.60
CA VAL A 36 -2.36 -6.33 -8.42
C VAL A 36 -1.92 -7.74 -8.04
N VAL A 37 -1.48 -7.88 -6.79
CA VAL A 37 -1.19 -9.19 -6.20
C VAL A 37 -2.43 -9.66 -5.44
N CYS A 38 -2.96 -10.81 -5.80
CA CYS A 38 -4.23 -11.32 -5.29
C CYS A 38 -4.12 -12.80 -4.91
N LEU A 39 -4.96 -13.26 -3.99
CA LEU A 39 -5.15 -14.69 -3.74
C LEU A 39 -5.63 -15.36 -5.04
N GLU A 40 -5.03 -16.47 -5.40
CA GLU A 40 -5.23 -17.11 -6.73
C GLU A 40 -6.70 -17.43 -7.01
N GLU A 41 -7.41 -17.97 -6.04
CA GLU A 41 -8.84 -18.31 -6.15
C GLU A 41 -9.76 -17.09 -6.34
N TRP A 42 -9.26 -15.87 -6.01
CA TRP A 42 -10.03 -14.63 -6.14
C TRP A 42 -9.69 -13.83 -7.41
N ILE A 43 -8.68 -14.23 -8.17
CA ILE A 43 -8.29 -13.55 -9.43
C ILE A 43 -9.44 -13.49 -10.44
N PRO A 44 -10.23 -14.56 -10.68
CA PRO A 44 -11.36 -14.49 -11.62
C PRO A 44 -12.42 -13.47 -11.22
N LEU A 45 -12.70 -13.36 -9.92
CA LEU A 45 -13.64 -12.37 -9.39
C LEU A 45 -13.07 -10.95 -9.55
N LEU A 46 -11.80 -10.74 -9.18
CA LEU A 46 -11.12 -9.45 -9.33
C LEU A 46 -11.17 -8.96 -10.79
N ARG A 47 -10.84 -9.81 -11.76
CA ARG A 47 -10.90 -9.45 -13.18
C ARG A 47 -12.29 -9.01 -13.65
N LYS A 48 -13.38 -9.64 -13.13
CA LYS A 48 -14.76 -9.19 -13.38
C LYS A 48 -15.02 -7.81 -12.78
N MET A 49 -14.52 -7.56 -11.57
CA MET A 49 -14.66 -6.27 -10.91
C MET A 49 -13.91 -5.16 -11.66
N LEU A 50 -12.65 -5.39 -12.08
CA LEU A 50 -11.89 -4.42 -12.86
C LEU A 50 -12.65 -3.95 -14.10
N LYS A 51 -13.25 -4.87 -14.84
CA LYS A 51 -14.10 -4.56 -15.99
C LYS A 51 -15.35 -3.78 -15.58
N ARG A 52 -16.06 -4.22 -14.53
CA ARG A 52 -17.29 -3.58 -14.06
C ARG A 52 -17.10 -2.13 -13.64
N TYR A 53 -15.94 -1.83 -13.04
CA TYR A 53 -15.63 -0.50 -12.50
C TYR A 53 -14.68 0.31 -13.40
N SER A 54 -14.43 -0.15 -14.64
CA SER A 54 -13.60 0.54 -15.64
C SER A 54 -12.21 0.90 -15.08
N ILE A 55 -11.56 -0.07 -14.38
CA ILE A 55 -10.19 0.07 -13.94
C ILE A 55 -9.28 -0.44 -15.07
N GLU A 56 -8.66 0.48 -15.81
CA GLU A 56 -7.93 0.19 -17.05
C GLU A 56 -6.43 0.11 -16.86
N LYS A 57 -5.87 0.82 -15.86
CA LYS A 57 -4.43 0.83 -15.56
C LYS A 57 -3.92 -0.48 -14.97
N VAL A 58 -4.79 -1.43 -14.57
CA VAL A 58 -4.37 -2.74 -14.10
C VAL A 58 -3.89 -3.61 -15.26
N VAL A 59 -2.58 -3.63 -15.47
CA VAL A 59 -1.91 -4.35 -16.57
C VAL A 59 -1.61 -5.81 -16.24
N ARG A 60 -1.44 -6.14 -14.95
CA ARG A 60 -1.16 -7.50 -14.46
C ARG A 60 -1.94 -7.80 -13.18
N VAL A 61 -2.43 -9.03 -13.08
CA VAL A 61 -2.96 -9.60 -11.83
C VAL A 61 -2.22 -10.91 -11.61
N VAL A 62 -1.44 -10.98 -10.53
CA VAL A 62 -0.57 -12.12 -10.21
C VAL A 62 -0.96 -12.77 -8.89
N PRO A 63 -0.75 -14.08 -8.72
CA PRO A 63 -1.02 -14.76 -7.46
C PRO A 63 -0.04 -14.32 -6.37
N GLY A 64 -0.55 -14.16 -5.15
CA GLY A 64 0.24 -13.87 -3.95
C GLY A 64 1.11 -15.07 -3.54
N GLY A 65 2.08 -14.80 -2.68
CA GLY A 65 2.89 -15.80 -2.00
C GLY A 65 2.24 -16.26 -0.69
N LYS A 66 2.97 -17.09 0.05
CA LYS A 66 2.55 -17.56 1.38
C LYS A 66 2.59 -16.44 2.42
N GLU A 67 3.56 -15.54 2.28
CA GLU A 67 3.80 -14.41 3.19
C GLU A 67 3.72 -13.07 2.45
N GLY A 68 3.59 -11.98 3.22
CA GLY A 68 3.50 -10.62 2.66
C GLY A 68 4.71 -10.23 1.82
N GLN A 69 5.91 -10.54 2.29
CA GLN A 69 7.16 -10.26 1.58
C GLN A 69 7.22 -10.97 0.22
N GLU A 70 6.83 -12.25 0.17
CA GLU A 70 6.80 -13.00 -1.07
C GLU A 70 5.76 -12.42 -2.05
N SER A 71 4.61 -12.00 -1.53
CA SER A 71 3.57 -11.35 -2.34
C SER A 71 4.08 -10.03 -2.94
N ILE A 72 4.75 -9.19 -2.14
CA ILE A 72 5.38 -7.95 -2.63
C ILE A 72 6.41 -8.28 -3.72
N TYR A 73 7.29 -9.24 -3.49
CA TYR A 73 8.32 -9.62 -4.46
C TYR A 73 7.73 -10.10 -5.79
N ARG A 74 6.68 -10.92 -5.76
CA ARG A 74 5.98 -11.37 -6.99
C ARG A 74 5.37 -10.18 -7.76
N GLY A 75 4.80 -9.21 -7.04
CA GLY A 75 4.31 -7.97 -7.64
C GLY A 75 5.41 -7.14 -8.29
N LEU A 76 6.56 -7.01 -7.60
CA LEU A 76 7.73 -6.30 -8.12
C LEU A 76 8.30 -6.96 -9.38
N CYS A 77 8.41 -8.30 -9.40
CA CYS A 77 8.85 -9.04 -10.59
C CYS A 77 7.91 -8.82 -11.78
N ALA A 78 6.60 -8.83 -11.55
CA ALA A 78 5.62 -8.55 -12.61
C ALA A 78 5.69 -7.11 -13.11
N ALA A 79 6.01 -6.15 -12.23
CA ALA A 79 6.23 -4.75 -12.60
C ALA A 79 7.53 -4.59 -13.41
N GLU A 80 8.62 -5.28 -13.03
CA GLU A 80 9.89 -5.30 -13.77
C GLU A 80 9.70 -5.87 -15.19
N GLU A 81 8.97 -6.97 -15.30
CA GLU A 81 8.65 -7.59 -16.61
C GLU A 81 7.86 -6.64 -17.49
N TYR A 82 6.80 -6.02 -16.96
CA TYR A 82 6.01 -5.05 -17.70
C TYR A 82 6.83 -3.82 -18.13
N ALA A 83 7.64 -3.25 -17.24
CA ALA A 83 8.51 -2.12 -17.57
C ALA A 83 9.48 -2.45 -18.71
N ARG A 84 10.05 -3.67 -18.71
CA ARG A 84 10.92 -4.16 -19.78
C ARG A 84 10.17 -4.31 -21.10
N GLU A 85 8.94 -4.84 -21.10
CA GLU A 85 8.09 -4.95 -22.30
C GLU A 85 7.76 -3.57 -22.90
N GLN A 86 7.58 -2.56 -22.04
CA GLN A 86 7.30 -1.19 -22.46
C GLN A 86 8.55 -0.35 -22.75
N ASN A 87 9.77 -0.93 -22.64
CA ASN A 87 11.04 -0.23 -22.77
C ASN A 87 11.21 0.98 -21.85
N VAL A 88 10.63 0.91 -20.63
CA VAL A 88 10.79 1.92 -19.59
C VAL A 88 12.09 1.66 -18.85
N GLY A 89 12.95 2.68 -18.71
CA GLY A 89 14.29 2.56 -18.12
C GLY A 89 14.25 2.27 -16.61
N ASP A 90 14.32 3.30 -15.78
CA ASP A 90 14.31 3.18 -14.31
C ASP A 90 12.97 3.65 -13.71
N PRO A 91 11.89 2.83 -13.78
CA PRO A 91 10.59 3.24 -13.27
C PRO A 91 10.58 3.31 -11.74
N LEU A 92 9.74 4.18 -11.21
CA LEU A 92 9.38 4.15 -9.80
C LEU A 92 8.30 3.09 -9.57
N VAL A 93 8.35 2.44 -8.42
CA VAL A 93 7.31 1.52 -7.95
C VAL A 93 6.74 1.98 -6.63
N LEU A 94 5.43 1.89 -6.53
CA LEU A 94 4.64 2.28 -5.39
C LEU A 94 4.00 1.04 -4.80
N ILE A 95 4.37 0.68 -3.57
CA ILE A 95 3.81 -0.48 -2.87
C ILE A 95 2.72 0.00 -1.94
N HIS A 96 1.50 -0.53 -2.11
CA HIS A 96 0.34 -0.09 -1.35
C HIS A 96 -0.58 -1.24 -0.95
N ASP A 97 -1.23 -1.11 0.21
CA ASP A 97 -2.21 -2.10 0.69
C ASP A 97 -3.56 -1.94 -0.03
N ALA A 98 -4.12 -3.02 -0.57
CA ALA A 98 -5.45 -3.04 -1.20
C ALA A 98 -6.61 -2.61 -0.26
N VAL A 99 -6.35 -2.51 1.02
CA VAL A 99 -7.31 -2.13 2.07
C VAL A 99 -6.99 -0.77 2.71
N ARG A 100 -6.32 0.14 1.97
CA ARG A 100 -6.14 1.55 2.33
C ARG A 100 -6.80 2.47 1.28
N PRO A 101 -8.12 2.52 1.25
CA PRO A 101 -8.86 3.23 0.20
C PRO A 101 -8.87 4.76 0.36
N LEU A 102 -8.31 5.29 1.46
CA LEU A 102 -8.36 6.70 1.81
C LEU A 102 -7.02 7.44 1.58
N LEU A 103 -6.17 6.91 0.72
CA LEU A 103 -4.97 7.62 0.27
C LEU A 103 -5.40 8.86 -0.54
N ASP A 104 -4.90 10.03 -0.15
CA ASP A 104 -5.17 11.27 -0.87
C ASP A 104 -4.12 11.55 -1.96
N GLN A 105 -4.53 12.31 -2.99
CA GLN A 105 -3.69 12.62 -4.15
C GLN A 105 -2.46 13.45 -3.78
N THR A 106 -2.53 14.28 -2.75
CA THR A 106 -1.39 15.08 -2.30
C THR A 106 -0.29 14.18 -1.71
N THR A 107 -0.66 13.28 -0.80
CA THR A 107 0.28 12.29 -0.22
C THR A 107 0.89 11.42 -1.33
N LEU A 108 0.07 10.95 -2.28
CA LEU A 108 0.52 10.15 -3.41
C LEU A 108 1.55 10.91 -4.25
N ASN A 109 1.22 12.11 -4.72
CA ASN A 109 2.10 12.92 -5.57
C ASN A 109 3.40 13.32 -4.86
N ASN A 110 3.32 13.73 -3.60
CA ASN A 110 4.50 14.10 -2.83
C ASN A 110 5.43 12.90 -2.59
N SER A 111 4.89 11.70 -2.36
CA SER A 111 5.71 10.50 -2.20
C SER A 111 6.47 10.13 -3.48
N ILE A 112 5.87 10.34 -4.65
CA ILE A 112 6.52 10.17 -5.95
C ILE A 112 7.65 11.20 -6.12
N GLU A 113 7.37 12.45 -5.82
CA GLU A 113 8.34 13.54 -5.98
C GLU A 113 9.55 13.38 -5.05
N VAL A 114 9.33 13.05 -3.77
CA VAL A 114 10.43 12.73 -2.83
C VAL A 114 11.28 11.57 -3.37
N THR A 115 10.64 10.54 -3.91
CA THR A 115 11.38 9.40 -4.46
C THR A 115 12.19 9.76 -5.71
N ARG A 116 11.69 10.64 -6.59
CA ARG A 116 12.45 11.13 -7.74
C ARG A 116 13.74 11.84 -7.31
N GLN A 117 13.68 12.58 -6.21
CA GLN A 117 14.80 13.38 -5.72
C GLN A 117 15.76 12.59 -4.84
N GLN A 118 15.26 11.62 -4.06
CA GLN A 118 15.99 10.98 -2.96
C GLN A 118 16.12 9.45 -3.10
N GLY A 119 15.50 8.84 -4.14
CA GLY A 119 15.58 7.42 -4.43
C GLY A 119 14.50 6.56 -3.76
N ASN A 120 13.95 6.99 -2.62
CA ASN A 120 12.84 6.29 -1.96
C ASN A 120 12.03 7.23 -1.06
N CYS A 121 10.83 6.79 -0.68
CA CYS A 121 9.97 7.49 0.26
C CYS A 121 9.06 6.51 1.01
N ILE A 122 9.06 6.60 2.33
CA ILE A 122 8.18 5.82 3.22
C ILE A 122 7.13 6.76 3.80
N THR A 123 5.85 6.49 3.51
CA THR A 123 4.77 7.23 4.17
C THR A 123 4.68 6.84 5.64
N VAL A 124 4.62 7.83 6.51
CA VAL A 124 4.48 7.66 7.96
C VAL A 124 3.26 8.38 8.51
N GLY A 125 2.85 8.05 9.69
CA GLY A 125 1.82 8.77 10.45
C GLY A 125 2.27 8.97 11.89
N GLU A 126 1.90 10.09 12.48
CA GLU A 126 2.20 10.39 13.87
C GLU A 126 1.23 9.69 14.81
N PRO A 127 1.67 9.13 15.95
CA PRO A 127 0.78 8.61 16.98
C PRO A 127 0.08 9.76 17.70
N THR A 128 -1.22 9.57 17.97
CA THR A 128 -2.03 10.54 18.72
C THR A 128 -2.11 10.22 20.21
N GLU A 129 -1.75 8.98 20.57
CA GLU A 129 -1.85 8.48 21.94
C GLU A 129 -0.47 8.18 22.54
N THR A 130 -0.39 8.08 23.86
CA THR A 130 0.81 7.63 24.57
C THR A 130 1.08 6.16 24.24
N ILE A 131 2.30 5.84 23.85
CA ILE A 131 2.72 4.47 23.51
C ILE A 131 3.54 3.88 24.65
N LEU A 132 3.07 2.73 25.14
CA LEU A 132 3.79 1.90 26.10
C LEU A 132 4.53 0.79 25.32
N MET A 133 5.84 0.77 25.39
CA MET A 133 6.66 -0.32 24.93
C MET A 133 6.85 -1.35 26.04
N GLN A 134 6.50 -2.60 25.77
CA GLN A 134 6.73 -3.71 26.69
C GLN A 134 7.66 -4.73 26.03
N SER A 135 8.84 -4.93 26.61
CA SER A 135 9.85 -5.87 26.14
C SER A 135 10.57 -6.51 27.32
N GLU A 136 10.76 -7.82 27.28
CA GLU A 136 11.52 -8.60 28.29
C GLU A 136 11.11 -8.32 29.75
N GLY A 137 9.81 -8.08 29.98
CA GLY A 137 9.28 -7.80 31.31
C GLY A 137 9.45 -6.35 31.78
N GLN A 138 10.06 -5.48 30.97
CA GLN A 138 10.17 -4.04 31.24
C GLN A 138 9.09 -3.27 30.49
N GLN A 139 8.61 -2.20 31.12
CA GLN A 139 7.62 -1.28 30.56
C GLN A 139 8.20 0.13 30.50
N ASN A 140 8.18 0.73 29.31
CA ASN A 140 8.69 2.07 29.08
C ASN A 140 7.68 2.89 28.28
N ILE A 141 7.45 4.13 28.71
CA ILE A 141 6.70 5.08 27.90
C ILE A 141 7.63 5.65 26.84
N CYS A 142 7.23 5.52 25.58
CA CYS A 142 7.98 6.08 24.48
C CYS A 142 7.79 7.59 24.35
N VAL A 143 8.82 8.30 23.93
CA VAL A 143 8.72 9.72 23.56
C VAL A 143 7.94 9.80 22.26
N ARG A 144 6.71 10.34 22.32
CA ARG A 144 5.76 10.30 21.20
C ARG A 144 6.29 10.97 19.93
N ASP A 145 7.02 12.08 20.08
CA ASP A 145 7.54 12.87 18.97
C ASP A 145 8.68 12.17 18.20
N GLU A 146 9.21 11.08 18.74
CA GLU A 146 10.22 10.22 18.10
C GLU A 146 9.60 8.99 17.41
N LEU A 147 8.29 8.83 17.49
CA LEU A 147 7.59 7.65 17.00
C LEU A 147 6.76 7.95 15.76
N PHE A 148 6.78 7.01 14.83
CA PHE A 148 5.97 7.06 13.63
C PHE A 148 5.38 5.69 13.30
N PHE A 149 4.12 5.70 12.88
CA PHE A 149 3.52 4.52 12.26
C PHE A 149 3.99 4.42 10.81
N VAL A 150 4.67 3.34 10.45
CA VAL A 150 4.99 3.05 9.05
C VAL A 150 3.70 2.70 8.30
N ARG A 151 3.45 3.40 7.21
CA ARG A 151 2.25 3.26 6.39
C ARG A 151 2.61 2.99 4.92
N ALA A 152 1.61 2.92 4.09
CA ALA A 152 1.72 2.90 2.64
C ALA A 152 1.09 4.20 2.06
N PRO A 153 1.54 4.65 0.89
CA PRO A 153 2.49 4.00 -0.03
C PRO A 153 3.93 4.01 0.48
N GLN A 154 4.70 3.00 0.04
CA GLN A 154 6.16 2.98 0.13
C GLN A 154 6.68 3.02 -1.31
N VAL A 155 7.47 4.03 -1.65
CA VAL A 155 7.86 4.31 -3.03
C VAL A 155 9.37 4.16 -3.21
N PHE A 156 9.78 3.54 -4.30
CA PHE A 156 11.17 3.18 -4.57
C PHE A 156 11.49 3.30 -6.06
N VAL A 157 12.77 3.39 -6.37
CA VAL A 157 13.26 2.99 -7.70
C VAL A 157 13.14 1.47 -7.81
N LEU A 158 12.47 0.98 -8.86
CA LEU A 158 12.09 -0.44 -8.99
C LEU A 158 13.30 -1.38 -8.92
N LYS A 159 14.38 -1.06 -9.63
CA LYS A 159 15.60 -1.87 -9.65
C LYS A 159 16.22 -2.03 -8.27
N ASP A 160 16.21 -0.97 -7.44
CA ASP A 160 16.87 -0.96 -6.15
C ASP A 160 16.10 -1.82 -5.14
N ILE A 161 14.79 -1.68 -5.09
CA ILE A 161 13.98 -2.48 -4.17
C ILE A 161 13.94 -3.96 -4.57
N ILE A 162 13.94 -4.29 -5.85
CA ILE A 162 14.04 -5.69 -6.31
C ILE A 162 15.40 -6.29 -5.92
N ALA A 163 16.49 -5.55 -6.11
CA ALA A 163 17.82 -6.02 -5.73
C ALA A 163 17.89 -6.33 -4.23
N LEU A 164 17.28 -5.47 -3.40
CA LEU A 164 17.22 -5.71 -1.96
C LEU A 164 16.39 -6.95 -1.60
N HIS A 165 15.26 -7.17 -2.26
CA HIS A 165 14.46 -8.39 -2.08
C HIS A 165 15.21 -9.65 -2.48
N ARG A 166 15.96 -9.64 -3.59
CA ARG A 166 16.79 -10.76 -4.03
C ARG A 166 17.88 -11.08 -2.99
N ARG A 167 18.58 -10.05 -2.51
CA ARG A 167 19.55 -10.21 -1.42
C ARG A 167 18.93 -10.80 -0.16
N ALA A 168 17.76 -10.32 0.24
CA ALA A 168 17.06 -10.87 1.41
C ALA A 168 16.71 -12.36 1.25
N GLN A 169 16.34 -12.78 0.05
CA GLN A 169 16.10 -14.20 -0.25
C GLN A 169 17.39 -15.05 -0.19
N GLU A 170 18.48 -14.55 -0.75
CA GLU A 170 19.80 -15.19 -0.70
C GLU A 170 20.28 -15.36 0.76
N ASP A 171 20.03 -14.36 1.61
CA ASP A 171 20.34 -14.39 3.03
C ASP A 171 19.33 -15.24 3.86
N GLY A 172 18.31 -15.83 3.23
CA GLY A 172 17.26 -16.61 3.90
C GLY A 172 16.30 -15.79 4.76
N LYS A 173 16.26 -14.46 4.58
CA LYS A 173 15.42 -13.52 5.35
C LYS A 173 14.07 -13.31 4.63
N THR A 174 13.05 -14.08 5.00
CA THR A 174 11.74 -14.08 4.35
C THR A 174 10.60 -13.56 5.26
N TYR A 175 10.93 -12.92 6.36
CA TYR A 175 10.02 -12.57 7.45
C TYR A 175 9.61 -11.08 7.52
N TYR A 176 10.10 -10.22 6.63
CA TYR A 176 9.76 -8.80 6.67
C TYR A 176 8.27 -8.57 6.33
N LYS A 177 7.63 -7.73 7.13
CA LYS A 177 6.20 -7.38 6.94
C LYS A 177 5.99 -6.27 5.93
N ASP A 178 7.01 -5.45 5.71
CA ASP A 178 7.03 -4.32 4.78
C ASP A 178 8.47 -4.01 4.32
N CYS A 179 8.62 -3.15 3.33
CA CYS A 179 9.93 -2.79 2.80
C CYS A 179 10.72 -1.89 3.76
N CYS A 180 10.07 -1.06 4.58
CA CYS A 180 10.74 -0.21 5.55
C CYS A 180 11.56 -1.04 6.55
N SER A 181 10.96 -2.10 7.10
CA SER A 181 11.66 -3.03 8.00
C SER A 181 12.88 -3.68 7.34
N MET A 182 12.75 -4.02 6.05
CA MET A 182 13.86 -4.59 5.28
C MET A 182 14.97 -3.57 5.04
N LEU A 183 14.64 -2.32 4.62
CA LEU A 183 15.64 -1.27 4.46
C LEU A 183 16.42 -1.04 5.76
N THR A 184 15.72 -0.98 6.89
CA THR A 184 16.33 -0.79 8.23
C THR A 184 17.31 -1.90 8.54
N ASP A 185 16.96 -3.17 8.35
CA ASP A 185 17.82 -4.32 8.65
C ASP A 185 19.07 -4.37 7.76
N TYR A 186 18.97 -3.88 6.53
CA TYR A 186 20.11 -3.79 5.59
C TYR A 186 20.85 -2.46 5.64
N GLY A 187 20.51 -1.56 6.56
CA GLY A 187 21.16 -0.25 6.71
C GLY A 187 20.99 0.67 5.52
N VAL A 188 19.93 0.48 4.72
CA VAL A 188 19.63 1.34 3.57
C VAL A 188 18.89 2.59 4.07
N PRO A 189 19.43 3.81 3.85
CA PRO A 189 18.77 5.02 4.28
C PRO A 189 17.48 5.27 3.49
N PHE A 190 16.48 5.86 4.15
CA PHE A 190 15.21 6.19 3.51
C PHE A 190 14.67 7.55 3.99
N GLN A 191 13.84 8.15 3.14
CA GLN A 191 13.11 9.38 3.43
C GLN A 191 11.73 9.07 3.96
N THR A 192 11.23 9.91 4.86
CA THR A 192 9.87 9.80 5.39
C THR A 192 9.00 10.95 4.92
N LEU A 193 7.71 10.68 4.68
CA LEU A 193 6.70 11.67 4.38
C LEU A 193 5.51 11.44 5.30
N THR A 194 5.15 12.44 6.10
CA THR A 194 3.94 12.37 6.92
C THR A 194 2.70 12.44 6.03
N GLY A 195 1.97 11.32 5.97
CA GLY A 195 0.70 11.23 5.25
C GLY A 195 -0.48 11.66 6.12
N ARG A 196 -1.64 11.88 5.51
CA ARG A 196 -2.86 12.25 6.24
C ARG A 196 -3.28 11.16 7.22
N MET A 197 -3.85 11.59 8.36
CA MET A 197 -4.32 10.72 9.45
C MET A 197 -5.32 9.66 8.95
N PHE A 198 -6.19 10.02 8.01
CA PHE A 198 -7.24 9.14 7.49
C PHE A 198 -6.76 8.04 6.53
N ASN A 199 -5.48 8.00 6.15
CA ASN A 199 -4.93 6.88 5.37
C ASN A 199 -4.78 5.62 6.24
N ILE A 200 -5.93 5.15 6.76
CA ILE A 200 -6.02 3.97 7.65
C ILE A 200 -5.98 2.68 6.84
N LYS A 201 -5.46 1.61 7.45
CA LYS A 201 -5.56 0.24 6.93
C LYS A 201 -6.79 -0.42 7.54
N ILE A 202 -7.74 -0.83 6.71
CA ILE A 202 -8.95 -1.52 7.17
C ILE A 202 -8.56 -2.95 7.58
N THR A 203 -8.46 -3.17 8.90
CA THR A 203 -8.06 -4.45 9.49
C THR A 203 -9.12 -5.00 10.43
N HIS A 204 -9.84 -4.14 11.13
CA HIS A 204 -10.87 -4.47 12.09
C HIS A 204 -12.26 -4.00 11.63
N PRO A 205 -13.34 -4.56 12.17
CA PRO A 205 -14.72 -4.09 11.88
C PRO A 205 -14.94 -2.61 12.19
N SER A 206 -14.29 -2.06 13.24
CA SER A 206 -14.31 -0.64 13.59
C SER A 206 -13.78 0.23 12.45
N ASP A 207 -12.70 -0.19 11.77
CA ASP A 207 -12.11 0.56 10.65
C ASP A 207 -13.09 0.68 9.49
N LEU A 208 -13.90 -0.38 9.28
CA LEU A 208 -14.94 -0.38 8.27
C LEU A 208 -16.04 0.65 8.58
N LEU A 209 -16.41 0.82 9.84
CA LEU A 209 -17.38 1.84 10.27
C LEU A 209 -16.82 3.25 10.02
N VAL A 210 -15.56 3.48 10.39
CA VAL A 210 -14.86 4.75 10.12
C VAL A 210 -14.83 5.03 8.61
N PHE A 211 -14.45 4.04 7.81
CA PHE A 211 -14.42 4.17 6.35
C PHE A 211 -15.80 4.52 5.78
N LYS A 212 -16.87 3.82 6.17
CA LYS A 212 -18.25 4.12 5.75
C LYS A 212 -18.65 5.56 6.07
N SER A 213 -18.34 6.03 7.28
CA SER A 213 -18.66 7.39 7.69
C SER A 213 -17.95 8.45 6.86
N ILE A 214 -16.67 8.22 6.52
CA ILE A 214 -15.88 9.12 5.68
C ILE A 214 -16.45 9.18 4.27
N ILE A 215 -16.77 8.03 3.65
CA ILE A 215 -17.36 7.98 2.30
C ILE A 215 -18.71 8.71 2.28
N ALA A 216 -19.59 8.46 3.24
CA ALA A 216 -20.89 9.14 3.34
C ALA A 216 -20.73 10.67 3.44
N MET A 217 -19.75 11.13 4.21
CA MET A 217 -19.44 12.56 4.33
C MET A 217 -18.90 13.14 3.00
N GLN A 218 -18.05 12.41 2.28
CA GLN A 218 -17.53 12.86 0.97
C GLN A 218 -18.64 12.96 -0.06
N GLU A 219 -19.53 11.95 -0.15
CA GLU A 219 -20.71 11.96 -1.04
C GLU A 219 -21.64 13.15 -0.74
N THR A 220 -21.89 13.41 0.56
CA THR A 220 -22.70 14.56 0.98
C THR A 220 -22.07 15.90 0.55
N ARG A 221 -20.76 16.07 0.74
CA ARG A 221 -20.04 17.29 0.32
C ARG A 221 -20.13 17.49 -1.19
N GLN A 222 -19.94 16.45 -1.97
CA GLN A 222 -20.06 16.51 -3.43
C GLN A 222 -21.48 16.92 -3.87
N MET A 223 -22.53 16.39 -3.24
CA MET A 223 -23.92 16.76 -3.51
C MET A 223 -24.22 18.22 -3.17
N LEU A 224 -23.59 18.77 -2.13
CA LEU A 224 -23.78 20.15 -1.68
C LEU A 224 -22.83 21.15 -2.36
N GLY A 225 -21.94 20.71 -3.24
CA GLY A 225 -20.95 21.57 -3.92
C GLY A 225 -19.93 22.21 -2.99
N MET A 226 -19.61 21.52 -1.85
CA MET A 226 -18.69 22.00 -0.80
C MET A 226 -17.32 21.37 -0.91
#